data_9f27a8f4b65545eae27c8f3ed8a54632
#
_entry.id   9f27a8f4b65545eae27c8f3ed8a54632
#
_cell.length_a   1.000
_cell.length_b   1.000
_cell.length_c   1.000
_cell.angle_alpha   90.00
_cell.angle_beta   90.00
_cell.angle_gamma   90.00
#
_symmetry.space_group_name_H-M   'P 1'
#
loop_
_entity.id
_entity.type
_entity.pdbx_description
1 polymer ?
#
loop_
_entity_poly.entity_id
_entity_poly.type
_entity_poly.pdbx_seq_one_letter_code
_entity_poly.pdbx_strand_id
1 'polypeptide(L)'
;MRLSLLVIAVLTPGVSWTATVPAPVDYSKISATDLVNRTPKGGLHNPYKDSQANIVAQGAVLFRNYPCAGCHGGNAGGGMCPPLTTSDWIYRGDDDSLFRLVTLGSDELLKKGYTRQGLITTAGAMPPMGPIIKDSDDLWKILTFIRSRYDGDPAYKYGVPASQQ
;
A
#
# COMPACT_ATOMS: atom_id res chain seq x y z
N MET A 1 -21.71 26.74 -68.97
CA MET A 1 -20.86 27.28 -67.85
C MET A 1 -20.74 26.25 -66.79
N ARG A 2 -19.58 25.58 -66.64
CA ARG A 2 -19.32 24.58 -65.59
C ARG A 2 -18.46 25.25 -64.52
N LEU A 3 -19.03 25.39 -63.31
CA LEU A 3 -18.35 25.98 -62.18
C LEU A 3 -17.53 24.88 -61.47
N SER A 4 -16.22 24.89 -61.55
CA SER A 4 -15.32 24.01 -60.82
C SER A 4 -15.11 24.54 -59.42
N LEU A 5 -15.59 23.83 -58.40
CA LEU A 5 -15.28 24.09 -56.99
C LEU A 5 -13.89 23.54 -56.69
N LEU A 6 -12.96 24.41 -56.33
CA LEU A 6 -11.68 24.04 -55.79
C LEU A 6 -11.84 23.75 -54.29
N VAL A 7 -11.64 22.51 -53.86
CA VAL A 7 -11.60 22.10 -52.46
C VAL A 7 -10.15 22.30 -51.96
N ILE A 8 -9.92 23.28 -51.12
CA ILE A 8 -8.63 23.47 -50.44
C ILE A 8 -8.61 22.61 -49.19
N ALA A 9 -7.82 21.56 -49.19
CA ALA A 9 -7.57 20.72 -48.03
C ALA A 9 -6.61 21.45 -47.08
N VAL A 10 -7.09 21.88 -45.91
CA VAL A 10 -6.27 22.44 -44.84
C VAL A 10 -5.65 21.25 -44.05
N LEU A 11 -4.34 21.01 -44.25
CA LEU A 11 -3.54 20.12 -43.45
C LEU A 11 -3.26 20.75 -42.10
N THR A 12 -3.96 20.35 -41.05
CA THR A 12 -3.61 20.71 -39.66
C THR A 12 -2.43 19.85 -39.20
N PRO A 13 -1.32 20.44 -38.70
CA PRO A 13 -0.23 19.67 -38.13
C PRO A 13 -0.73 18.98 -36.85
N GLY A 14 -0.75 17.65 -36.85
CA GLY A 14 -1.06 16.84 -35.69
C GLY A 14 0.00 17.04 -34.60
N VAL A 15 -0.39 17.64 -33.48
CA VAL A 15 0.47 17.70 -32.28
C VAL A 15 0.54 16.32 -31.67
N SER A 16 1.65 15.61 -31.87
CA SER A 16 1.92 14.33 -31.19
C SER A 16 2.24 14.58 -29.74
N TRP A 17 1.30 14.27 -28.85
CA TRP A 17 1.53 14.26 -27.41
C TRP A 17 2.26 12.95 -27.05
N THR A 18 3.57 13.02 -26.89
CA THR A 18 4.34 11.95 -26.27
C THR A 18 4.09 12.00 -24.78
N ALA A 19 3.20 11.15 -24.27
CA ALA A 19 3.03 10.95 -22.84
C ALA A 19 4.34 10.39 -22.28
N THR A 20 5.10 11.21 -21.56
CA THR A 20 6.29 10.77 -20.85
C THR A 20 5.83 9.88 -19.70
N VAL A 21 6.06 8.56 -19.79
CA VAL A 21 5.82 7.64 -18.68
C VAL A 21 6.80 8.04 -17.57
N PRO A 22 6.31 8.40 -16.37
CA PRO A 22 7.20 8.76 -15.27
C PRO A 22 8.12 7.58 -14.93
N ALA A 23 9.37 7.89 -14.59
CA ALA A 23 10.33 6.88 -14.18
C ALA A 23 9.80 6.08 -12.98
N PRO A 24 10.11 4.78 -12.89
CA PRO A 24 9.71 3.97 -11.73
C PRO A 24 10.23 4.59 -10.43
N VAL A 25 9.39 4.58 -9.39
CA VAL A 25 9.76 5.12 -8.08
C VAL A 25 10.77 4.18 -7.43
N ASP A 26 11.92 4.72 -7.05
CA ASP A 26 12.93 3.97 -6.27
C ASP A 26 12.59 4.09 -4.78
N TYR A 27 11.86 3.13 -4.28
CA TYR A 27 11.37 3.10 -2.89
C TYR A 27 12.48 3.00 -1.85
N SER A 28 13.68 2.51 -2.23
CA SER A 28 14.84 2.42 -1.32
C SER A 28 15.47 3.79 -0.99
N LYS A 29 15.08 4.84 -1.71
CA LYS A 29 15.58 6.22 -1.52
C LYS A 29 14.57 7.16 -0.89
N ILE A 30 13.42 6.64 -0.50
CA ILE A 30 12.31 7.44 0.00
C ILE A 30 11.88 6.90 1.34
N SER A 31 11.84 7.76 2.38
CA SER A 31 11.30 7.36 3.67
C SER A 31 9.80 7.03 3.58
N ALA A 32 9.31 6.12 4.44
CA ALA A 32 7.89 5.81 4.51
C ALA A 32 7.04 7.07 4.79
N THR A 33 7.53 7.96 5.65
CA THR A 33 6.86 9.22 5.99
C THR A 33 6.76 10.16 4.79
N ASP A 34 7.86 10.33 4.03
CA ASP A 34 7.84 11.20 2.84
C ASP A 34 6.96 10.63 1.74
N LEU A 35 6.94 9.31 1.57
CA LEU A 35 6.06 8.68 0.59
C LEU A 35 4.58 8.90 0.95
N VAL A 36 4.21 8.75 2.22
CA VAL A 36 2.86 9.04 2.72
C VAL A 36 2.47 10.50 2.50
N ASN A 37 3.37 11.44 2.79
CA ASN A 37 3.09 12.87 2.72
C ASN A 37 2.86 13.37 1.29
N ARG A 38 3.52 12.77 0.30
CA ARG A 38 3.40 13.18 -1.12
C ARG A 38 2.34 12.39 -1.90
N THR A 39 1.80 11.30 -1.33
CA THR A 39 0.85 10.44 -2.03
C THR A 39 -0.56 10.71 -1.52
N PRO A 40 -1.52 11.05 -2.39
CA PRO A 40 -2.93 11.19 -2.00
C PRO A 40 -3.48 9.91 -1.38
N LYS A 41 -4.56 10.03 -0.58
CA LYS A 41 -5.28 8.89 -0.01
C LYS A 41 -5.73 7.94 -1.12
N GLY A 42 -5.48 6.64 -0.93
CA GLY A 42 -5.76 5.58 -1.90
C GLY A 42 -4.71 5.41 -2.99
N GLY A 43 -3.64 6.22 -3.01
CA GLY A 43 -2.64 6.22 -4.06
C GLY A 43 -1.41 5.34 -3.81
N LEU A 44 -1.30 4.70 -2.65
CA LEU A 44 -0.18 3.82 -2.33
C LEU A 44 -0.47 2.39 -2.80
N HIS A 45 0.41 1.84 -3.61
CA HIS A 45 0.31 0.49 -4.15
C HIS A 45 1.61 -0.27 -3.93
N ASN A 46 1.50 -1.50 -3.39
CA ASN A 46 2.65 -2.34 -3.16
C ASN A 46 3.26 -2.81 -4.49
N PRO A 47 4.53 -2.53 -4.78
CA PRO A 47 5.18 -2.98 -6.00
C PRO A 47 5.41 -4.50 -6.02
N TYR A 48 5.28 -5.17 -4.87
CA TYR A 48 5.55 -6.59 -4.70
C TYR A 48 4.27 -7.42 -4.60
N LYS A 49 4.38 -8.70 -4.99
CA LYS A 49 3.33 -9.70 -4.82
C LYS A 49 3.72 -10.69 -3.71
N ASP A 50 2.74 -11.13 -2.94
CA ASP A 50 2.93 -12.12 -1.87
C ASP A 50 3.25 -13.55 -2.38
N SER A 51 3.18 -13.77 -3.68
CA SER A 51 3.69 -14.97 -4.37
C SER A 51 5.20 -14.91 -4.65
N GLN A 52 5.86 -13.77 -4.46
CA GLN A 52 7.30 -13.61 -4.67
C GLN A 52 8.08 -14.10 -3.44
N ALA A 53 8.43 -15.38 -3.40
CA ALA A 53 9.03 -16.05 -2.25
C ALA A 53 10.29 -15.34 -1.70
N ASN A 54 11.13 -14.79 -2.59
CA ASN A 54 12.33 -14.04 -2.20
C ASN A 54 11.99 -12.72 -1.48
N ILE A 55 10.95 -12.02 -1.90
CA ILE A 55 10.47 -10.78 -1.26
C ILE A 55 9.82 -11.10 0.09
N VAL A 56 9.00 -12.15 0.14
CA VAL A 56 8.39 -12.65 1.39
C VAL A 56 9.48 -13.00 2.41
N ALA A 57 10.55 -13.68 2.00
CA ALA A 57 11.66 -14.05 2.88
C ALA A 57 12.39 -12.79 3.41
N GLN A 58 12.68 -11.80 2.55
CA GLN A 58 13.26 -10.52 2.96
C GLN A 58 12.34 -9.78 3.94
N GLY A 59 11.06 -9.69 3.64
CA GLY A 59 10.05 -9.07 4.51
C GLY A 59 9.96 -9.74 5.88
N ALA A 60 10.07 -11.08 5.94
CA ALA A 60 10.10 -11.83 7.19
C ALA A 60 11.33 -11.50 8.06
N VAL A 61 12.49 -11.30 7.43
CA VAL A 61 13.72 -10.87 8.12
C VAL A 61 13.55 -9.45 8.66
N LEU A 62 13.09 -8.52 7.82
CA LEU A 62 12.85 -7.12 8.20
C LEU A 62 11.80 -7.03 9.33
N PHE A 63 10.71 -7.77 9.25
CA PHE A 63 9.67 -7.84 10.30
C PHE A 63 10.22 -8.20 11.67
N ARG A 64 11.20 -9.11 11.73
CA ARG A 64 11.88 -9.51 12.98
C ARG A 64 12.95 -8.52 13.42
N ASN A 65 13.63 -7.86 12.49
CA ASN A 65 14.68 -6.89 12.79
C ASN A 65 14.12 -5.52 13.23
N TYR A 66 12.96 -5.14 12.70
CA TYR A 66 12.20 -4.02 13.21
C TYR A 66 11.32 -4.46 14.41
N PRO A 67 10.81 -3.55 15.24
CA PRO A 67 10.08 -3.91 16.47
C PRO A 67 8.72 -4.60 16.24
N CYS A 68 8.36 -4.92 15.00
CA CYS A 68 7.10 -5.55 14.65
C CYS A 68 6.87 -6.88 15.37
N ALA A 69 7.90 -7.75 15.37
CA ALA A 69 7.83 -9.08 15.97
C ALA A 69 7.67 -9.05 17.50
N GLY A 70 8.14 -7.99 18.16
CA GLY A 70 8.00 -7.83 19.62
C GLY A 70 6.55 -7.74 20.07
N CYS A 71 5.71 -7.11 19.25
CA CYS A 71 4.28 -6.97 19.50
C CYS A 71 3.46 -8.08 18.84
N HIS A 72 3.68 -8.33 17.54
CA HIS A 72 2.84 -9.21 16.71
C HIS A 72 3.33 -10.66 16.64
N GLY A 73 4.38 -11.02 17.41
CA GLY A 73 5.00 -12.36 17.39
C GLY A 73 5.88 -12.58 16.14
N GLY A 74 6.90 -13.43 16.27
CA GLY A 74 7.95 -13.62 15.24
C GLY A 74 7.46 -14.08 13.87
N ASN A 75 6.29 -14.72 13.81
CA ASN A 75 5.62 -15.18 12.60
C ASN A 75 4.31 -14.40 12.31
N ALA A 76 4.16 -13.23 12.91
CA ALA A 76 2.94 -12.40 12.79
C ALA A 76 1.67 -13.06 13.38
N GLY A 77 1.79 -14.13 14.16
CA GLY A 77 0.66 -14.88 14.73
C GLY A 77 0.05 -14.27 15.99
N GLY A 78 0.48 -13.06 16.37
CA GLY A 78 0.01 -12.38 17.57
C GLY A 78 0.93 -12.56 18.76
N GLY A 79 0.70 -11.74 19.76
CA GLY A 79 1.42 -11.68 21.02
C GLY A 79 0.74 -10.66 21.91
N MET A 80 1.45 -9.63 22.34
CA MET A 80 0.89 -8.49 23.06
C MET A 80 -0.06 -7.66 22.17
N CYS A 81 0.15 -7.69 20.87
CA CYS A 81 -0.70 -7.06 19.86
C CYS A 81 -1.46 -8.11 19.03
N PRO A 82 -2.54 -7.74 18.33
CA PRO A 82 -3.35 -8.68 17.55
C PRO A 82 -2.54 -9.46 16.52
N PRO A 83 -2.98 -10.70 16.19
CA PRO A 83 -2.40 -11.46 15.10
C PRO A 83 -2.59 -10.72 13.76
N LEU A 84 -1.61 -10.85 12.88
CA LEU A 84 -1.63 -10.31 11.51
C LEU A 84 -1.91 -11.42 10.47
N THR A 85 -2.07 -12.67 10.92
CA THR A 85 -2.46 -13.82 10.10
C THR A 85 -3.98 -14.01 10.02
N THR A 86 -4.71 -13.10 10.67
CA THR A 86 -6.17 -13.16 10.79
C THR A 86 -6.89 -12.79 9.50
N SER A 87 -8.12 -13.26 9.35
CA SER A 87 -9.08 -12.84 8.32
C SER A 87 -9.64 -11.43 8.56
N ASP A 88 -9.45 -10.86 9.76
CA ASP A 88 -10.03 -9.58 10.15
C ASP A 88 -8.99 -8.45 10.17
N TRP A 89 -9.01 -7.62 9.14
CA TRP A 89 -8.20 -6.41 9.06
C TRP A 89 -8.88 -5.23 9.77
N ILE A 90 -8.36 -4.82 10.92
CA ILE A 90 -8.95 -3.74 11.74
C ILE A 90 -9.13 -2.42 10.97
N TYR A 91 -8.20 -2.08 10.08
CA TYR A 91 -8.19 -0.83 9.31
C TYR A 91 -8.24 -1.04 7.80
N ARG A 92 -8.78 -2.14 7.31
CA ARG A 92 -8.76 -2.59 5.91
C ARG A 92 -7.42 -3.26 5.54
N GLY A 93 -7.50 -4.13 4.54
CA GLY A 93 -6.34 -4.88 4.02
C GLY A 93 -5.72 -4.28 2.75
N ASP A 94 -6.20 -3.13 2.26
CA ASP A 94 -5.63 -2.50 1.07
C ASP A 94 -4.23 -1.92 1.33
N ASP A 95 -3.46 -1.74 0.26
CA ASP A 95 -2.06 -1.30 0.32
C ASP A 95 -1.91 0.05 1.01
N ASP A 96 -2.77 1.00 0.65
CA ASP A 96 -2.72 2.37 1.15
C ASP A 96 -3.00 2.42 2.65
N SER A 97 -4.05 1.73 3.09
CA SER A 97 -4.44 1.68 4.50
C SER A 97 -3.36 1.02 5.36
N LEU A 98 -2.80 -0.12 4.93
CA LEU A 98 -1.78 -0.82 5.69
C LEU A 98 -0.45 -0.05 5.74
N PHE A 99 -0.03 0.53 4.62
CA PHE A 99 1.20 1.31 4.58
C PHE A 99 1.12 2.53 5.50
N ARG A 100 0.00 3.26 5.44
CA ARG A 100 -0.22 4.44 6.29
C ARG A 100 -0.40 4.07 7.75
N LEU A 101 -1.08 2.97 8.05
CA LEU A 101 -1.22 2.47 9.42
C LEU A 101 0.15 2.25 10.07
N VAL A 102 1.03 1.53 9.39
CA VAL A 102 2.37 1.26 9.93
C VAL A 102 3.19 2.54 10.02
N THR A 103 3.12 3.40 9.01
CA THR A 103 3.91 4.64 8.98
C THR A 103 3.46 5.64 10.05
N LEU A 104 2.15 5.89 10.16
CA LEU A 104 1.57 6.97 10.96
C LEU A 104 1.13 6.55 12.36
N GLY A 105 0.92 5.24 12.56
CA GLY A 105 0.22 4.73 13.72
C GLY A 105 -1.29 4.91 13.61
N SER A 106 -2.04 4.22 14.48
CA SER A 106 -3.51 4.19 14.40
C SER A 106 -4.16 5.53 14.71
N ASP A 107 -3.65 6.29 15.65
CA ASP A 107 -4.29 7.53 16.09
C ASP A 107 -4.23 8.60 14.99
N GLU A 108 -3.07 8.75 14.33
CA GLU A 108 -2.92 9.70 13.23
C GLU A 108 -3.65 9.23 11.97
N LEU A 109 -3.71 7.91 11.75
CA LEU A 109 -4.48 7.32 10.66
C LEU A 109 -5.97 7.68 10.77
N LEU A 110 -6.54 7.58 11.96
CA LEU A 110 -7.95 7.95 12.24
C LEU A 110 -8.19 9.44 11.98
N LYS A 111 -7.28 10.34 12.42
CA LYS A 111 -7.37 11.77 12.14
C LYS A 111 -7.37 12.09 10.65
N LYS A 112 -6.73 11.26 9.84
CA LYS A 112 -6.72 11.39 8.37
C LYS A 112 -7.96 10.78 7.70
N GLY A 113 -9.00 10.43 8.46
CA GLY A 113 -10.28 9.97 7.94
C GLY A 113 -10.31 8.51 7.50
N TYR A 114 -9.38 7.68 8.01
CA TYR A 114 -9.50 6.23 7.94
C TYR A 114 -10.36 5.73 9.09
N THR A 115 -11.06 4.63 8.90
CA THR A 115 -11.99 4.09 9.88
C THR A 115 -11.62 2.66 10.26
N ARG A 116 -11.91 2.29 11.52
CA ARG A 116 -11.87 0.89 11.93
C ARG A 116 -13.05 0.16 11.29
N GLN A 117 -12.80 -1.00 10.74
CA GLN A 117 -13.80 -1.84 10.07
C GLN A 117 -13.83 -3.26 10.65
N GLY A 118 -12.72 -3.71 11.24
CA GLY A 118 -12.60 -5.03 11.81
C GLY A 118 -13.40 -5.22 13.08
N LEU A 119 -13.73 -6.47 13.39
CA LEU A 119 -14.49 -6.87 14.57
C LEU A 119 -13.66 -6.82 15.87
N ILE A 120 -12.35 -6.78 15.78
CA ILE A 120 -11.45 -6.70 16.94
C ILE A 120 -11.56 -5.31 17.57
N THR A 121 -12.30 -5.20 18.64
CA THR A 121 -12.57 -3.92 19.32
C THR A 121 -11.57 -3.58 20.44
N THR A 122 -10.86 -4.57 20.96
CA THR A 122 -9.99 -4.46 22.15
C THR A 122 -8.52 -4.16 21.82
N ALA A 123 -8.17 -4.04 20.54
CA ALA A 123 -6.80 -3.70 20.16
C ALA A 123 -6.44 -2.28 20.59
N GLY A 124 -5.33 -2.14 21.31
CA GLY A 124 -4.73 -0.85 21.63
C GLY A 124 -4.23 -0.09 20.39
N ALA A 125 -3.83 1.16 20.60
CA ALA A 125 -3.26 1.99 19.53
C ALA A 125 -1.92 1.41 19.06
N MET A 126 -1.75 1.29 17.74
CA MET A 126 -0.45 0.99 17.13
C MET A 126 0.37 2.27 17.06
N PRO A 127 1.59 2.31 17.61
CA PRO A 127 2.45 3.48 17.49
C PRO A 127 2.97 3.68 16.06
N PRO A 128 3.41 4.89 15.67
CA PRO A 128 3.99 5.15 14.36
C PRO A 128 5.35 4.48 14.22
N MET A 129 5.55 3.74 13.13
CA MET A 129 6.81 3.07 12.79
C MET A 129 7.59 3.82 11.68
N GLY A 130 6.99 4.80 11.02
CA GLY A 130 7.63 5.57 9.96
C GLY A 130 8.98 6.18 10.33
N PRO A 131 9.17 6.72 11.55
CA PRO A 131 10.47 7.24 11.99
C PRO A 131 11.55 6.16 12.20
N ILE A 132 11.16 4.90 12.36
CA ILE A 132 12.04 3.77 12.69
C ILE A 132 12.40 2.98 11.43
N ILE A 133 11.45 2.84 10.49
CA ILE A 133 11.66 2.09 9.25
C ILE A 133 12.50 2.95 8.29
N LYS A 134 13.64 2.40 7.86
CA LYS A 134 14.66 3.10 7.11
C LYS A 134 14.15 3.72 5.81
N ASP A 135 13.39 2.94 5.03
CA ASP A 135 12.87 3.37 3.73
C ASP A 135 11.54 2.68 3.39
N SER A 136 10.90 3.16 2.32
CA SER A 136 9.61 2.65 1.88
C SER A 136 9.70 1.23 1.34
N ASP A 137 10.84 0.82 0.81
CA ASP A 137 11.06 -0.51 0.25
C ASP A 137 11.02 -1.58 1.33
N ASP A 138 11.69 -1.32 2.46
CA ASP A 138 11.64 -2.18 3.64
C ASP A 138 10.19 -2.38 4.12
N LEU A 139 9.41 -1.29 4.20
CA LEU A 139 8.02 -1.37 4.60
C LEU A 139 7.17 -2.17 3.61
N TRP A 140 7.34 -1.97 2.30
CA TRP A 140 6.62 -2.75 1.30
C TRP A 140 6.92 -4.25 1.38
N LYS A 141 8.17 -4.63 1.62
CA LYS A 141 8.57 -6.03 1.83
C LYS A 141 7.95 -6.62 3.10
N ILE A 142 7.92 -5.85 4.19
CA ILE A 142 7.25 -6.24 5.45
C ILE A 142 5.75 -6.49 5.19
N LEU A 143 5.07 -5.59 4.50
CA LEU A 143 3.64 -5.76 4.18
C LEU A 143 3.40 -6.97 3.25
N THR A 144 4.32 -7.23 2.33
CA THR A 144 4.28 -8.43 1.47
C THR A 144 4.39 -9.71 2.30
N PHE A 145 5.29 -9.75 3.29
CA PHE A 145 5.38 -10.88 4.23
C PHE A 145 4.09 -11.03 5.04
N ILE A 146 3.57 -9.95 5.63
CA ILE A 146 2.31 -10.00 6.39
C ILE A 146 1.17 -10.56 5.54
N ARG A 147 1.03 -10.10 4.30
CA ARG A 147 0.02 -10.61 3.37
C ARG A 147 0.19 -12.08 3.00
N SER A 148 1.42 -12.56 2.89
CA SER A 148 1.69 -13.98 2.66
C SER A 148 1.20 -14.87 3.80
N ARG A 149 0.96 -14.29 4.99
CA ARG A 149 0.48 -14.98 6.18
C ARG A 149 -1.05 -14.90 6.39
N TYR A 150 -1.74 -14.14 5.55
CA TYR A 150 -3.19 -13.99 5.64
C TYR A 150 -3.89 -15.35 5.41
N ASP A 151 -4.76 -15.73 6.34
CA ASP A 151 -5.47 -17.03 6.38
C ASP A 151 -6.97 -16.92 6.13
N GLY A 152 -7.48 -15.71 5.84
CA GLY A 152 -8.87 -15.47 5.53
C GLY A 152 -9.24 -15.72 4.06
N ASP A 153 -10.46 -15.32 3.69
CA ASP A 153 -10.93 -15.41 2.32
C ASP A 153 -10.05 -14.58 1.38
N PRO A 154 -9.44 -15.19 0.35
CA PRO A 154 -8.61 -14.49 -0.63
C PRO A 154 -9.25 -13.27 -1.27
N ALA A 155 -10.59 -13.23 -1.39
CA ALA A 155 -11.32 -12.09 -1.93
C ALA A 155 -11.15 -10.82 -1.10
N TYR A 156 -10.88 -10.94 0.20
CA TYR A 156 -10.72 -9.82 1.13
C TYR A 156 -9.27 -9.52 1.52
N LYS A 157 -8.32 -10.30 1.02
CA LYS A 157 -6.91 -10.16 1.34
C LYS A 157 -6.34 -8.76 1.08
N TYR A 158 -6.84 -8.10 0.06
CA TYR A 158 -6.44 -6.74 -0.34
C TYR A 158 -7.50 -5.68 -0.02
N GLY A 159 -8.34 -5.95 0.96
CA GLY A 159 -9.46 -5.11 1.35
C GLY A 159 -10.78 -5.53 0.68
N VAL A 160 -11.87 -4.90 1.13
CA VAL A 160 -13.20 -5.17 0.58
C VAL A 160 -13.27 -4.67 -0.88
N PRO A 161 -13.70 -5.49 -1.84
CA PRO A 161 -13.88 -5.05 -3.22
C PRO A 161 -14.77 -3.83 -3.34
N ALA A 162 -14.44 -2.93 -4.27
CA ALA A 162 -15.23 -1.70 -4.48
C ALA A 162 -16.73 -1.96 -4.77
N SER A 163 -17.06 -3.14 -5.31
CA SER A 163 -18.44 -3.57 -5.55
C SER A 163 -19.25 -3.88 -4.28
N GLN A 164 -18.61 -3.90 -3.11
CA GLN A 164 -19.22 -4.21 -1.82
C GLN A 164 -19.05 -3.05 -0.80
N GLN A 165 -18.57 -1.91 -1.24
CA GLN A 165 -18.48 -0.66 -0.49
C GLN A 165 -19.69 0.25 -0.83
#